data_522a5c34e9ed0026229cb33394daa586
#
_entry.id   522a5c34e9ed0026229cb33394daa586
#
_cell.length_a   1.000
_cell.length_b   1.000
_cell.length_c   1.000
_cell.angle_alpha   90.00
_cell.angle_beta   90.00
_cell.angle_gamma   90.00
#
_symmetry.space_group_name_H-M   'P 1'
#
loop_
_entity.id
_entity.type
_entity.pdbx_description
1 polymer ?
#
loop_
_entity_poly.entity_id
_entity_poly.type
_entity_poly.pdbx_seq_one_letter_code
_entity_poly.pdbx_strand_id
1 'polypeptide(L)'
;NEFRALVRMNQRIGVAVSESVNGPWKRLDQPIVEPSGPIAQITCNPALAERPNGGYIMIVRGDKPNIKYANGKWPDHNELIRSQAIALSDSPLGPWEIQPKLAVGDLNSEDPAIWYDSKRKRYYGVYHAFGYMGMITSIDGINWEKAKHYKVLDKSLKKSDGTEINANRLERPFIYVEDGVAKVLTVAVFENNKNSYSLFIPLD
;
A
#
# COMPACT_ATOMS: atom_id res chain seq x y z
N ASN A 1 10.79 -21.87 -9.54
CA ASN A 1 9.82 -20.89 -10.05
C ASN A 1 8.37 -21.24 -9.70
N GLU A 2 7.98 -22.52 -9.78
CA GLU A 2 6.64 -23.00 -9.43
C GLU A 2 6.30 -22.75 -7.95
N PHE A 3 7.22 -23.05 -7.04
CA PHE A 3 7.06 -22.80 -5.61
C PHE A 3 6.81 -21.29 -5.31
N ARG A 4 7.53 -20.39 -5.97
CA ARG A 4 7.30 -18.94 -5.81
C ARG A 4 5.90 -18.52 -6.27
N ALA A 5 5.40 -19.09 -7.37
CA ALA A 5 4.06 -18.80 -7.87
C ALA A 5 3.00 -19.27 -6.87
N LEU A 6 3.13 -20.51 -6.34
CA LEU A 6 2.22 -21.05 -5.33
C LEU A 6 2.21 -20.21 -4.05
N VAL A 7 3.37 -19.83 -3.52
CA VAL A 7 3.46 -18.97 -2.33
C VAL A 7 2.78 -17.63 -2.58
N ARG A 8 3.00 -17.01 -3.74
CA ARG A 8 2.37 -15.75 -4.07
C ARG A 8 0.85 -15.87 -4.18
N MET A 9 0.34 -16.89 -4.89
CA MET A 9 -1.10 -17.07 -5.09
C MET A 9 -1.87 -17.32 -3.78
N ASN A 10 -1.18 -17.73 -2.73
CA ASN A 10 -1.75 -17.97 -1.41
C ASN A 10 -1.53 -16.80 -0.41
N GLN A 11 -1.06 -15.65 -0.87
CA GLN A 11 -0.92 -14.49 0.00
C GLN A 11 -2.29 -13.95 0.43
N ARG A 12 -2.46 -13.81 1.75
CA ARG A 12 -3.66 -13.26 2.39
C ARG A 12 -3.26 -12.34 3.53
N ILE A 13 -4.16 -11.41 3.85
CA ILE A 13 -4.01 -10.52 4.99
C ILE A 13 -4.58 -11.21 6.21
N GLY A 14 -3.74 -11.43 7.21
CA GLY A 14 -4.12 -11.91 8.54
C GLY A 14 -3.96 -10.81 9.57
N VAL A 15 -4.43 -11.07 10.80
CA VAL A 15 -4.31 -10.16 11.93
C VAL A 15 -3.95 -10.90 13.20
N ALA A 16 -3.16 -10.25 14.03
CA ALA A 16 -2.91 -10.66 15.41
C ALA A 16 -3.23 -9.48 16.33
N VAL A 17 -3.81 -9.75 17.48
CA VAL A 17 -4.19 -8.76 18.48
C VAL A 17 -3.54 -9.04 19.83
N SER A 18 -3.28 -7.98 20.59
CA SER A 18 -2.77 -8.05 21.95
C SER A 18 -3.23 -6.83 22.74
N GLU A 19 -3.37 -6.97 24.05
CA GLU A 19 -3.63 -5.87 24.97
C GLU A 19 -2.36 -5.05 25.27
N SER A 20 -1.18 -5.57 24.93
CA SER A 20 0.12 -4.94 25.12
C SER A 20 1.00 -5.09 23.91
N VAL A 21 1.83 -4.07 23.60
CA VAL A 21 2.84 -4.14 22.54
C VAL A 21 3.85 -5.28 22.74
N ASN A 22 4.01 -5.74 23.97
CA ASN A 22 4.88 -6.87 24.29
C ASN A 22 4.17 -8.24 24.18
N GLY A 23 2.88 -8.27 23.84
CA GLY A 23 2.09 -9.49 23.76
C GLY A 23 1.51 -9.94 25.10
N PRO A 24 1.02 -11.16 25.19
CA PRO A 24 1.02 -12.18 24.14
C PRO A 24 0.10 -11.78 22.96
N TRP A 25 0.55 -12.08 21.75
CA TRP A 25 -0.19 -11.84 20.53
C TRP A 25 -1.04 -13.06 20.16
N LYS A 26 -2.34 -12.83 19.94
CA LYS A 26 -3.26 -13.85 19.43
C LYS A 26 -3.50 -13.61 17.95
N ARG A 27 -3.02 -14.50 17.12
CA ARG A 27 -3.30 -14.49 15.68
C ARG A 27 -4.67 -15.12 15.42
N LEU A 28 -5.46 -14.54 14.54
CA LEU A 28 -6.65 -15.19 14.00
C LEU A 28 -6.24 -16.30 13.01
N ASP A 29 -6.94 -17.42 13.04
CA ASP A 29 -6.61 -18.59 12.21
C ASP A 29 -6.96 -18.36 10.73
N GLN A 30 -7.99 -17.53 10.47
CA GLN A 30 -8.44 -17.22 9.13
C GLN A 30 -7.94 -15.85 8.67
N PRO A 31 -7.68 -15.67 7.37
CA PRO A 31 -7.47 -14.36 6.78
C PRO A 31 -8.66 -13.43 7.02
N ILE A 32 -8.40 -12.14 7.17
CA ILE A 32 -9.44 -11.13 7.36
C ILE A 32 -9.88 -10.46 6.04
N VAL A 33 -9.13 -10.63 4.96
CA VAL A 33 -9.46 -10.08 3.64
C VAL A 33 -9.21 -11.14 2.57
N GLU A 34 -10.28 -11.58 1.92
CA GLU A 34 -10.22 -12.45 0.74
C GLU A 34 -10.33 -11.62 -0.54
N PRO A 35 -9.66 -12.03 -1.64
CA PRO A 35 -9.79 -11.31 -2.90
C PRO A 35 -11.22 -11.40 -3.44
N SER A 36 -11.75 -10.26 -3.86
CA SER A 36 -13.09 -10.17 -4.45
C SER A 36 -13.23 -8.92 -5.33
N GLY A 37 -14.32 -8.83 -6.09
CA GLY A 37 -14.64 -7.68 -6.91
C GLY A 37 -13.54 -7.37 -7.95
N PRO A 38 -12.88 -6.20 -7.85
CA PRO A 38 -11.91 -5.75 -8.84
C PRO A 38 -10.52 -6.39 -8.70
N ILE A 39 -10.30 -7.19 -7.65
CA ILE A 39 -9.04 -7.91 -7.43
C ILE A 39 -9.28 -9.41 -7.25
N ALA A 40 -8.32 -10.20 -7.68
CA ALA A 40 -8.35 -11.64 -7.62
C ALA A 40 -7.02 -12.21 -7.10
N GLN A 41 -7.02 -13.51 -6.85
CA GLN A 41 -5.88 -14.36 -6.49
C GLN A 41 -5.22 -14.06 -5.16
N ILE A 42 -4.84 -12.81 -4.89
CA ILE A 42 -4.11 -12.45 -3.67
C ILE A 42 -4.69 -11.21 -3.00
N THR A 43 -4.46 -11.11 -1.69
CA THR A 43 -4.56 -9.88 -0.91
C THR A 43 -3.29 -9.73 -0.08
N CYS A 44 -2.58 -8.62 -0.26
CA CYS A 44 -1.35 -8.34 0.48
C CYS A 44 -1.08 -6.83 0.59
N ASN A 45 0.03 -6.46 1.24
CA ASN A 45 0.45 -5.08 1.45
C ASN A 45 -0.69 -4.18 1.95
N PRO A 46 -1.33 -4.50 3.09
CA PRO A 46 -2.39 -3.67 3.63
C PRO A 46 -1.86 -2.35 4.18
N ALA A 47 -2.60 -1.28 3.98
CA ALA A 47 -2.43 -0.02 4.71
C ALA A 47 -3.78 0.39 5.29
N LEU A 48 -3.82 0.72 6.57
CA LEU A 48 -5.02 0.94 7.35
C LEU A 48 -5.07 2.36 7.90
N ALA A 49 -6.26 2.97 7.88
CA ALA A 49 -6.55 4.21 8.58
C ALA A 49 -7.96 4.17 9.20
N GLU A 50 -8.17 4.97 10.24
CA GLU A 50 -9.50 5.24 10.76
C GLU A 50 -10.25 6.22 9.83
N ARG A 51 -11.57 6.06 9.78
CA ARG A 51 -12.45 6.96 9.05
C ARG A 51 -12.97 8.05 9.99
N PRO A 52 -13.09 9.31 9.53
CA PRO A 52 -13.53 10.43 10.37
C PRO A 52 -14.93 10.24 10.97
N ASN A 53 -15.77 9.45 10.31
CA ASN A 53 -17.16 9.19 10.74
C ASN A 53 -17.32 7.81 11.40
N GLY A 54 -16.23 7.20 11.84
CA GLY A 54 -16.19 5.86 12.42
C GLY A 54 -15.90 4.75 11.41
N GLY A 55 -15.41 3.62 11.93
CA GLY A 55 -14.94 2.50 11.14
C GLY A 55 -13.55 2.74 10.53
N TYR A 56 -13.20 1.85 9.61
CA TYR A 56 -11.84 1.74 9.08
C TYR A 56 -11.85 1.67 7.55
N ILE A 57 -10.77 2.12 6.96
CA ILE A 57 -10.47 2.03 5.54
C ILE A 57 -9.12 1.37 5.35
N MET A 58 -9.02 0.45 4.40
CA MET A 58 -7.80 -0.23 4.04
C MET A 58 -7.55 -0.09 2.54
N ILE A 59 -6.33 0.25 2.15
CA ILE A 59 -5.86 -0.02 0.79
C ILE A 59 -5.19 -1.39 0.80
N VAL A 60 -5.59 -2.25 -0.12
CA VAL A 60 -5.05 -3.60 -0.28
C VAL A 60 -4.58 -3.82 -1.71
N ARG A 61 -3.38 -4.39 -1.85
CA ARG A 61 -2.89 -4.83 -3.15
C ARG A 61 -3.50 -6.18 -3.50
N GLY A 62 -3.96 -6.30 -4.74
CA GLY A 62 -4.38 -7.55 -5.37
C GLY A 62 -3.92 -7.63 -6.81
N ASP A 63 -4.16 -8.75 -7.47
CA ASP A 63 -3.94 -8.90 -8.91
C ASP A 63 -5.26 -8.68 -9.66
N LYS A 64 -5.21 -8.24 -10.90
CA LYS A 64 -6.41 -8.07 -11.74
C LYS A 64 -7.07 -9.42 -12.02
N PRO A 65 -8.41 -9.51 -12.10
CA PRO A 65 -9.13 -10.78 -12.24
C PRO A 65 -8.80 -11.58 -13.51
N ASN A 66 -8.43 -10.92 -14.59
CA ASN A 66 -8.12 -11.55 -15.88
C ASN A 66 -6.68 -12.08 -15.99
N ILE A 67 -5.85 -11.88 -14.96
CA ILE A 67 -4.48 -12.40 -14.95
C ILE A 67 -4.50 -13.88 -14.68
N LYS A 68 -3.96 -14.66 -15.63
CA LYS A 68 -3.83 -16.11 -15.52
C LYS A 68 -2.37 -16.49 -15.38
N TYR A 69 -2.07 -17.21 -14.32
CA TYR A 69 -0.79 -17.89 -14.18
C TYR A 69 -0.87 -19.21 -14.94
N ALA A 70 -0.27 -19.26 -16.13
CA ALA A 70 -0.25 -20.46 -16.95
C ALA A 70 1.09 -21.18 -16.79
N ASN A 71 1.06 -22.50 -16.55
CA ASN A 71 2.24 -23.36 -16.49
C ASN A 71 3.34 -22.88 -15.51
N GLY A 72 2.97 -22.32 -14.35
CA GLY A 72 3.92 -21.82 -13.36
C GLY A 72 4.74 -20.60 -13.79
N LYS A 73 4.40 -19.98 -14.91
CA LYS A 73 5.04 -18.78 -15.41
C LYS A 73 4.27 -17.53 -14.99
N TRP A 74 5.02 -16.53 -14.56
CA TRP A 74 4.52 -15.18 -14.36
C TRP A 74 4.13 -14.57 -15.71
N PRO A 75 3.04 -13.77 -15.76
CA PRO A 75 2.76 -12.90 -16.89
C PRO A 75 3.96 -12.01 -17.20
N ASP A 76 4.08 -11.54 -18.42
CA ASP A 76 5.15 -10.65 -18.83
C ASP A 76 5.19 -9.42 -17.90
N HIS A 77 6.40 -8.95 -17.57
CA HIS A 77 6.59 -7.77 -16.72
C HIS A 77 5.93 -6.49 -17.26
N ASN A 78 5.62 -6.47 -18.55
CA ASN A 78 4.90 -5.37 -19.20
C ASN A 78 3.38 -5.41 -19.01
N GLU A 79 2.82 -6.52 -18.49
CA GLU A 79 1.40 -6.59 -18.23
C GLU A 79 1.02 -5.82 -16.94
N LEU A 80 -0.12 -5.15 -17.00
CA LEU A 80 -0.70 -4.49 -15.81
C LEU A 80 -1.37 -5.53 -14.92
N ILE A 81 -0.61 -6.08 -13.98
CA ILE A 81 -1.02 -7.16 -13.11
C ILE A 81 -1.49 -6.63 -11.74
N ARG A 82 -0.62 -5.82 -11.12
CA ARG A 82 -0.81 -5.36 -9.75
C ARG A 82 -1.73 -4.16 -9.72
N SER A 83 -2.72 -4.22 -8.85
CA SER A 83 -3.66 -3.12 -8.62
C SER A 83 -3.90 -2.94 -7.13
N GLN A 84 -4.53 -1.83 -6.78
CA GLN A 84 -4.90 -1.54 -5.40
C GLN A 84 -6.39 -1.26 -5.32
N ALA A 85 -7.04 -1.93 -4.38
CA ALA A 85 -8.45 -1.76 -4.06
C ALA A 85 -8.63 -1.16 -2.67
N ILE A 86 -9.80 -0.62 -2.42
CA ILE A 86 -10.24 -0.16 -1.11
C ILE A 86 -11.09 -1.24 -0.47
N ALA A 87 -10.87 -1.46 0.82
CA ALA A 87 -11.76 -2.23 1.66
C ALA A 87 -12.24 -1.38 2.84
N LEU A 88 -13.51 -1.50 3.20
CA LEU A 88 -14.14 -0.80 4.32
C LEU A 88 -14.59 -1.80 5.37
N SER A 89 -14.57 -1.40 6.64
CA SER A 89 -15.08 -2.18 7.76
C SER A 89 -15.44 -1.27 8.93
N ASP A 90 -16.37 -1.71 9.78
CA ASP A 90 -16.66 -1.05 11.05
C ASP A 90 -15.71 -1.49 12.18
N SER A 91 -14.93 -2.55 11.95
CA SER A 91 -13.96 -3.10 12.90
C SER A 91 -12.61 -3.37 12.23
N PRO A 92 -11.47 -3.15 12.91
CA PRO A 92 -10.15 -3.49 12.35
C PRO A 92 -9.97 -5.01 12.13
N LEU A 93 -10.81 -5.83 12.76
CA LEU A 93 -10.81 -7.28 12.60
C LEU A 93 -11.71 -7.75 11.43
N GLY A 94 -12.45 -6.84 10.80
CA GLY A 94 -13.42 -7.15 9.76
C GLY A 94 -14.84 -7.38 10.30
N PRO A 95 -15.78 -7.84 9.47
CA PRO A 95 -15.53 -8.20 8.06
C PRO A 95 -15.17 -6.99 7.20
N TRP A 96 -14.29 -7.22 6.21
CA TRP A 96 -13.84 -6.21 5.26
C TRP A 96 -14.57 -6.35 3.93
N GLU A 97 -15.16 -5.28 3.45
CA GLU A 97 -15.85 -5.23 2.15
C GLU A 97 -15.00 -4.50 1.11
N ILE A 98 -14.52 -5.25 0.10
CA ILE A 98 -13.76 -4.67 -1.01
C ILE A 98 -14.71 -3.89 -1.92
N GLN A 99 -14.36 -2.63 -2.17
CA GLN A 99 -15.14 -1.72 -3.00
C GLN A 99 -14.98 -2.06 -4.50
N PRO A 100 -16.01 -1.83 -5.32
CA PRO A 100 -16.03 -2.29 -6.72
C PRO A 100 -15.06 -1.55 -7.65
N LYS A 101 -14.55 -0.38 -7.24
CA LYS A 101 -13.58 0.40 -8.03
C LYS A 101 -12.18 0.25 -7.48
N LEU A 102 -11.20 0.14 -8.38
CA LEU A 102 -9.79 0.20 -8.02
C LEU A 102 -9.39 1.63 -7.61
N ALA A 103 -8.61 1.74 -6.55
CA ALA A 103 -7.95 3.00 -6.18
C ALA A 103 -6.76 3.30 -7.12
N VAL A 104 -6.00 2.25 -7.51
CA VAL A 104 -4.96 2.31 -8.54
C VAL A 104 -5.09 1.08 -9.44
N GLY A 105 -5.41 1.29 -10.70
CA GLY A 105 -5.63 0.22 -11.66
C GLY A 105 -5.05 0.46 -13.05
N ASP A 106 -4.49 1.64 -13.29
CA ASP A 106 -3.95 2.07 -14.59
C ASP A 106 -2.44 1.82 -14.72
N LEU A 107 -1.78 1.40 -13.65
CA LEU A 107 -0.36 1.03 -13.62
C LEU A 107 -0.11 -0.09 -12.60
N ASN A 108 1.04 -0.74 -12.69
CA ASN A 108 1.50 -1.67 -11.65
C ASN A 108 1.90 -0.88 -10.40
N SER A 109 1.29 -1.23 -9.26
CA SER A 109 1.55 -0.56 -7.99
C SER A 109 1.48 -1.53 -6.82
N GLU A 110 2.22 -1.24 -5.75
CA GLU A 110 2.22 -1.99 -4.50
C GLU A 110 2.64 -1.12 -3.32
N ASP A 111 2.69 -1.70 -2.13
CA ASP A 111 3.14 -1.07 -0.88
C ASP A 111 2.45 0.28 -0.60
N PRO A 112 1.13 0.31 -0.41
CA PRO A 112 0.44 1.56 -0.11
C PRO A 112 0.70 2.04 1.34
N ALA A 113 0.53 3.35 1.55
CA ALA A 113 0.25 3.97 2.83
C ALA A 113 -1.01 4.82 2.68
N ILE A 114 -1.83 4.94 3.72
CA ILE A 114 -3.08 5.69 3.70
C ILE A 114 -3.24 6.53 4.97
N TRP A 115 -3.80 7.73 4.84
CA TRP A 115 -4.21 8.55 5.97
C TRP A 115 -5.37 9.46 5.61
N TYR A 116 -6.07 9.94 6.63
CA TYR A 116 -7.03 11.02 6.50
C TYR A 116 -6.42 12.33 7.03
N ASP A 117 -6.37 13.35 6.18
CA ASP A 117 -5.94 14.71 6.57
C ASP A 117 -7.14 15.47 7.12
N SER A 118 -7.16 15.68 8.42
CA SER A 118 -8.29 16.32 9.12
C SER A 118 -8.43 17.81 8.78
N LYS A 119 -7.34 18.50 8.42
CA LYS A 119 -7.34 19.90 8.02
C LYS A 119 -7.89 20.07 6.61
N ARG A 120 -7.49 19.18 5.68
CA ARG A 120 -7.96 19.19 4.29
C ARG A 120 -9.27 18.42 4.09
N LYS A 121 -9.72 17.68 5.12
CA LYS A 121 -10.91 16.80 5.09
C LYS A 121 -10.90 15.85 3.90
N ARG A 122 -9.76 15.18 3.70
CA ARG A 122 -9.50 14.38 2.53
C ARG A 122 -8.58 13.21 2.87
N TYR A 123 -8.82 12.07 2.25
CA TYR A 123 -7.91 10.94 2.27
C TYR A 123 -6.79 11.13 1.26
N TYR A 124 -5.63 10.62 1.61
CA TYR A 124 -4.47 10.49 0.73
C TYR A 124 -3.93 9.08 0.83
N GLY A 125 -3.40 8.59 -0.30
CA GLY A 125 -2.67 7.33 -0.36
C GLY A 125 -1.36 7.53 -1.13
N VAL A 126 -0.24 7.07 -0.57
CA VAL A 126 1.05 7.00 -1.25
C VAL A 126 1.36 5.56 -1.57
N TYR A 127 1.93 5.28 -2.74
CA TYR A 127 2.21 3.92 -3.20
C TYR A 127 3.47 3.84 -4.04
N HIS A 128 4.07 2.64 -4.08
CA HIS A 128 5.20 2.33 -4.96
C HIS A 128 4.72 2.06 -6.39
N ALA A 129 5.25 2.79 -7.37
CA ALA A 129 4.95 2.69 -8.79
C ALA A 129 6.17 2.25 -9.63
N PHE A 130 7.09 1.48 -9.04
CA PHE A 130 8.33 0.92 -9.62
C PHE A 130 9.35 1.91 -10.16
N GLY A 131 8.96 3.10 -10.53
CA GLY A 131 9.84 4.18 -10.97
C GLY A 131 9.85 5.39 -10.03
N TYR A 132 8.79 5.53 -9.24
CA TYR A 132 8.55 6.68 -8.35
C TYR A 132 7.55 6.29 -7.25
N MET A 133 7.41 7.14 -6.24
CA MET A 133 6.27 7.08 -5.32
C MET A 133 5.13 7.90 -5.87
N GLY A 134 3.97 7.25 -6.07
CA GLY A 134 2.75 7.89 -6.54
C GLY A 134 1.84 8.31 -5.40
N MET A 135 0.96 9.28 -5.62
CA MET A 135 -0.04 9.74 -4.66
C MET A 135 -1.42 9.81 -5.29
N ILE A 136 -2.39 9.27 -4.57
CA ILE A 136 -3.82 9.36 -4.87
C ILE A 136 -4.54 10.08 -3.73
N THR A 137 -5.73 10.53 -4.01
CA THR A 137 -6.56 11.26 -3.04
C THR A 137 -8.04 10.95 -3.23
N SER A 138 -8.81 11.07 -2.14
CA SER A 138 -10.26 10.89 -2.16
C SER A 138 -10.94 11.77 -1.10
N ILE A 139 -12.13 12.29 -1.40
CA ILE A 139 -12.95 13.03 -0.43
C ILE A 139 -13.76 12.04 0.43
N ASP A 140 -14.25 10.96 -0.18
CA ASP A 140 -15.21 10.02 0.42
C ASP A 140 -14.59 8.69 0.86
N GLY A 141 -13.31 8.45 0.49
CA GLY A 141 -12.62 7.17 0.73
C GLY A 141 -13.00 6.05 -0.24
N ILE A 142 -13.92 6.29 -1.17
CA ILE A 142 -14.43 5.30 -2.13
C ILE A 142 -13.99 5.64 -3.56
N ASN A 143 -14.14 6.90 -3.95
CA ASN A 143 -13.75 7.39 -5.26
C ASN A 143 -12.37 8.04 -5.19
N TRP A 144 -11.38 7.39 -5.82
CA TRP A 144 -9.99 7.80 -5.78
C TRP A 144 -9.52 8.34 -7.11
N GLU A 145 -8.69 9.35 -7.06
CA GLU A 145 -8.08 10.01 -8.22
C GLU A 145 -6.60 10.30 -7.97
N LYS A 146 -5.83 10.47 -9.03
CA LYS A 146 -4.44 10.94 -8.91
C LYS A 146 -4.42 12.33 -8.29
N ALA A 147 -3.56 12.53 -7.29
CA ALA A 147 -3.33 13.85 -6.73
C ALA A 147 -2.76 14.81 -7.79
N LYS A 148 -2.96 16.12 -7.64
CA LYS A 148 -2.44 17.13 -8.55
C LYS A 148 -0.92 16.98 -8.78
N HIS A 149 -0.17 16.68 -7.72
CA HIS A 149 1.27 16.39 -7.75
C HIS A 149 1.48 14.92 -7.39
N TYR A 150 1.02 14.02 -8.27
CA TYR A 150 0.96 12.59 -7.98
C TYR A 150 2.32 11.88 -7.93
N LYS A 151 3.37 12.43 -8.50
CA LYS A 151 4.73 11.94 -8.30
C LYS A 151 5.35 12.67 -7.13
N VAL A 152 5.37 12.03 -5.96
CA VAL A 152 5.83 12.68 -4.72
C VAL A 152 7.29 12.43 -4.40
N LEU A 153 7.88 11.38 -5.00
CA LEU A 153 9.28 11.05 -4.78
C LEU A 153 9.83 10.25 -5.95
N ASP A 154 10.94 10.71 -6.52
CA ASP A 154 11.70 9.98 -7.54
C ASP A 154 12.86 9.19 -6.92
N LYS A 155 13.48 8.28 -7.69
CA LYS A 155 14.63 7.49 -7.23
C LYS A 155 15.90 8.31 -7.02
N SER A 156 15.98 9.50 -7.61
CA SER A 156 17.05 10.47 -7.35
C SER A 156 16.54 11.50 -6.34
N LEU A 157 17.20 11.57 -5.19
CA LEU A 157 16.81 12.40 -4.06
C LEU A 157 17.97 13.28 -3.65
N LYS A 158 17.71 14.57 -3.46
CA LYS A 158 18.68 15.50 -2.93
C LYS A 158 18.55 15.60 -1.41
N LYS A 159 19.65 15.36 -0.69
CA LYS A 159 19.70 15.52 0.76
C LYS A 159 19.86 17.00 1.15
N SER A 160 19.62 17.30 2.41
CA SER A 160 19.79 18.64 2.97
C SER A 160 21.25 19.15 2.91
N ASP A 161 22.23 18.25 2.91
CA ASP A 161 23.66 18.56 2.76
C ASP A 161 24.08 18.80 1.30
N GLY A 162 23.14 18.71 0.35
CA GLY A 162 23.36 18.88 -1.09
C GLY A 162 23.83 17.63 -1.82
N THR A 163 24.14 16.54 -1.11
CA THR A 163 24.47 15.25 -1.74
C THR A 163 23.23 14.56 -2.30
N GLU A 164 23.43 13.63 -3.25
CA GLU A 164 22.34 12.90 -3.89
C GLU A 164 22.33 11.43 -3.51
N ILE A 165 21.11 10.91 -3.33
CA ILE A 165 20.83 9.49 -3.25
C ILE A 165 20.29 9.05 -4.61
N ASN A 166 20.92 8.07 -5.25
CA ASN A 166 20.44 7.44 -6.47
C ASN A 166 20.02 5.99 -6.13
N ALA A 167 18.76 5.83 -5.78
CA ALA A 167 18.23 4.54 -5.36
C ALA A 167 17.94 3.62 -6.55
N ASN A 168 18.35 2.36 -6.45
CA ASN A 168 17.86 1.31 -7.36
C ASN A 168 16.39 1.03 -7.12
N ARG A 169 16.01 1.00 -5.82
CA ARG A 169 14.62 0.80 -5.40
C ARG A 169 14.28 1.77 -4.27
N LEU A 170 13.08 2.32 -4.37
CA LEU A 170 12.37 3.00 -3.29
C LEU A 170 11.06 2.27 -3.11
N GLU A 171 10.82 1.72 -1.93
CA GLU A 171 9.69 0.84 -1.66
C GLU A 171 9.12 1.13 -0.26
N ARG A 172 7.95 0.57 0.03
CA ARG A 172 7.32 0.55 1.35
C ARG A 172 7.21 1.93 2.00
N PRO A 173 6.50 2.87 1.36
CA PRO A 173 6.22 4.15 1.98
C PRO A 173 5.38 3.95 3.25
N PHE A 174 5.66 4.76 4.26
CA PHE A 174 4.81 4.89 5.44
C PHE A 174 4.71 6.37 5.79
N ILE A 175 3.53 6.80 6.23
CA ILE A 175 3.28 8.18 6.65
C ILE A 175 3.05 8.21 8.15
N TYR A 176 3.90 8.92 8.86
CA TYR A 176 3.63 9.29 10.24
C TYR A 176 2.71 10.50 10.26
N VAL A 177 1.58 10.35 10.95
CA VAL A 177 0.54 11.37 11.08
C VAL A 177 0.46 11.80 12.53
N GLU A 178 0.45 13.10 12.78
CA GLU A 178 0.27 13.70 14.09
C GLU A 178 -0.81 14.76 14.00
N ASP A 179 -1.78 14.72 14.91
CA ASP A 179 -2.96 15.61 14.94
C ASP A 179 -3.71 15.69 13.59
N GLY A 180 -3.79 14.54 12.90
CA GLY A 180 -4.44 14.43 11.60
C GLY A 180 -3.68 15.08 10.45
N VAL A 181 -2.39 15.37 10.62
CA VAL A 181 -1.51 15.96 9.60
C VAL A 181 -0.31 15.07 9.36
N ALA A 182 0.00 14.78 8.10
CA ALA A 182 1.20 14.05 7.72
C ALA A 182 2.45 14.86 8.09
N LYS A 183 3.37 14.25 8.83
CA LYS A 183 4.60 14.87 9.35
C LYS A 183 5.88 14.28 8.77
N VAL A 184 5.89 12.98 8.53
CA VAL A 184 7.08 12.30 8.01
C VAL A 184 6.66 11.25 7.00
N LEU A 185 7.29 11.26 5.84
CA LEU A 185 7.27 10.13 4.91
C LEU A 185 8.51 9.29 5.16
N THR A 186 8.33 8.01 5.39
CA THR A 186 9.44 7.05 5.44
C THR A 186 9.39 6.14 4.22
N VAL A 187 10.55 5.77 3.70
CA VAL A 187 10.69 4.84 2.57
C VAL A 187 11.88 3.91 2.78
N ALA A 188 11.78 2.69 2.31
CA ALA A 188 12.91 1.77 2.23
C ALA A 188 13.73 2.09 0.97
N VAL A 189 15.03 2.30 1.14
CA VAL A 189 15.99 2.60 0.08
C VAL A 189 16.89 1.40 -0.14
N PHE A 190 17.16 1.07 -1.40
CA PHE A 190 18.20 0.14 -1.82
C PHE A 190 19.06 0.78 -2.89
N GLU A 191 20.35 0.89 -2.63
CA GLU A 191 21.35 1.45 -3.55
C GLU A 191 22.15 0.36 -4.29
N ASN A 192 22.86 0.75 -5.35
CA ASN A 192 23.68 -0.13 -6.20
C ASN A 192 24.80 -0.88 -5.45
N ASN A 193 25.30 -0.31 -4.37
CA ASN A 193 26.35 -0.87 -3.53
C ASN A 193 25.85 -1.90 -2.51
N LYS A 194 24.61 -2.36 -2.64
CA LYS A 194 23.89 -3.29 -1.75
C LYS A 194 23.54 -2.72 -0.37
N ASN A 195 23.66 -1.42 -0.15
CA ASN A 195 23.18 -0.77 1.06
C ASN A 195 21.65 -0.68 1.06
N SER A 196 21.06 -1.03 2.18
CA SER A 196 19.62 -0.86 2.43
C SER A 196 19.41 -0.14 3.75
N TYR A 197 18.53 0.85 3.74
CA TYR A 197 18.21 1.64 4.92
C TYR A 197 16.82 2.26 4.80
N SER A 198 16.30 2.78 5.91
CA SER A 198 15.08 3.59 5.91
C SER A 198 15.44 5.06 5.83
N LEU A 199 14.81 5.78 4.91
CA LEU A 199 14.92 7.23 4.79
C LEU A 199 13.70 7.87 5.44
N PHE A 200 13.93 8.92 6.23
CA PHE A 200 12.91 9.72 6.90
C PHE A 200 12.91 11.11 6.28
N ILE A 201 11.79 11.51 5.70
CA ILE A 201 11.61 12.76 4.99
C ILE A 201 10.58 13.60 5.76
N PRO A 202 11.01 14.67 6.46
CA PRO A 202 10.08 15.60 7.08
C PRO A 202 9.15 16.22 6.02
N LEU A 203 7.88 16.41 6.38
CA LEU A 203 6.86 17.06 5.56
C LEU A 203 6.44 18.36 6.30
N ASP A 204 6.60 19.47 5.63
CA ASP A 204 6.23 20.81 6.14
C ASP A 204 4.72 21.07 6.05
#